data_2e444e742b6ad28f42acc777fa3cef31
#
_entry.id   2e444e742b6ad28f42acc777fa3cef31
#
_cell.length_a   1.000
_cell.length_b   1.000
_cell.length_c   1.000
_cell.angle_alpha   90.00
_cell.angle_beta   90.00
_cell.angle_gamma   90.00
#
_symmetry.space_group_name_H-M   'P 1'
#
loop_
_entity.id
_entity.type
_entity.pdbx_description
1 polymer ?
#
loop_
_entity_poly.entity_id
_entity_poly.type
_entity_poly.pdbx_seq_one_letter_code
_entity_poly.pdbx_strand_id
1 'polypeptide(L)'
;MRVIELSNHPGDMLHDASLRRQATQRRARARYEDAQIQHQARVQTIRVQRDRARQNRRWWTWLRLTFAVWTEQRRAPRQQLPSAGDTDTEEKIRAGIAGEQLVATELGRALGDDWTLLRGYRNRRGEIDHLLLGPKGLFAIEVKNINATVSIDGDRWRADKYDNYGNLVEQREVADRKGRSPSEQLNESAGELERFLHERGQRVTVQRVVVLTHRRSRVGPRRHPTVHVGTSTSYVLSLVHDSRQELSERHRADAERLIRRDHDYYERRRR
;
A
#
# COMPACT_ATOMS: atom_id res chain seq x y z
N MET A 1 -17.14 -20.71 -4.90
CA MET A 1 -17.09 -19.67 -3.85
C MET A 1 -17.66 -18.36 -4.38
N ARG A 2 -18.51 -17.66 -3.64
CA ARG A 2 -19.02 -16.33 -3.98
C ARG A 2 -18.08 -15.24 -3.47
N VAL A 3 -17.79 -14.23 -4.30
CA VAL A 3 -16.94 -13.07 -3.92
C VAL A 3 -17.82 -11.82 -3.86
N ILE A 4 -17.72 -11.07 -2.77
CA ILE A 4 -18.42 -9.80 -2.56
C ILE A 4 -17.38 -8.73 -2.27
N GLU A 5 -17.27 -7.74 -3.15
CA GLU A 5 -16.45 -6.55 -2.93
C GLU A 5 -17.22 -5.57 -2.05
N LEU A 6 -16.71 -5.30 -0.85
CA LEU A 6 -17.30 -4.34 0.09
C LEU A 6 -16.67 -2.95 -0.11
N SER A 7 -15.33 -2.88 -0.22
CA SER A 7 -14.61 -1.67 -0.59
C SER A 7 -13.41 -2.00 -1.47
N ASN A 8 -13.01 -1.04 -2.31
CA ASN A 8 -11.80 -1.13 -3.14
C ASN A 8 -10.74 -0.13 -2.66
N HIS A 9 -10.49 -0.14 -1.35
CA HIS A 9 -9.54 0.80 -0.74
C HIS A 9 -8.13 0.78 -1.38
N PRO A 10 -7.54 -0.38 -1.72
CA PRO A 10 -6.26 -0.40 -2.41
C PRO A 10 -6.30 0.26 -3.80
N GLY A 11 -7.41 0.09 -4.54
CA GLY A 11 -7.63 0.78 -5.82
C GLY A 11 -7.72 2.30 -5.67
N ASP A 12 -8.44 2.76 -4.64
CA ASP A 12 -8.55 4.19 -4.31
C ASP A 12 -7.17 4.76 -3.93
N MET A 13 -6.38 4.05 -3.13
CA MET A 13 -5.00 4.44 -2.78
C MET A 13 -4.09 4.54 -4.01
N LEU A 14 -4.20 3.61 -4.95
CA LEU A 14 -3.44 3.66 -6.19
C LEU A 14 -3.84 4.85 -7.06
N HIS A 15 -5.15 5.12 -7.16
CA HIS A 15 -5.68 6.29 -7.87
C HIS A 15 -5.15 7.60 -7.26
N ASP A 16 -5.24 7.76 -5.94
CA ASP A 16 -4.72 8.91 -5.22
C ASP A 16 -3.20 9.09 -5.39
N ALA A 17 -2.42 8.00 -5.33
CA ALA A 17 -0.98 8.03 -5.55
C ALA A 17 -0.66 8.51 -6.98
N SER A 18 -1.39 8.02 -7.97
CA SER A 18 -1.22 8.42 -9.38
C SER A 18 -1.55 9.91 -9.61
N LEU A 19 -2.63 10.42 -8.98
CA LEU A 19 -2.99 11.84 -9.01
C LEU A 19 -1.92 12.74 -8.38
N ARG A 20 -1.39 12.35 -7.21
CA ARG A 20 -0.29 13.08 -6.55
C ARG A 20 0.96 13.13 -7.42
N ARG A 21 1.33 12.01 -8.04
CA ARG A 21 2.46 11.96 -8.98
C ARG A 21 2.24 12.89 -10.17
N GLN A 22 1.06 12.86 -10.80
CA GLN A 22 0.73 13.77 -11.90
C GLN A 22 0.80 15.23 -11.47
N ALA A 23 0.27 15.57 -10.29
CA ALA A 23 0.34 16.93 -9.76
C ALA A 23 1.79 17.37 -9.52
N THR A 24 2.64 16.50 -8.96
CA THR A 24 4.08 16.77 -8.76
C THR A 24 4.80 17.00 -10.09
N GLN A 25 4.51 16.15 -11.09
CA GLN A 25 5.08 16.31 -12.43
C GLN A 25 4.65 17.62 -13.11
N ARG A 26 3.35 17.98 -13.03
CA ARG A 26 2.85 19.24 -13.58
C ARG A 26 3.52 20.45 -12.91
N ARG A 27 3.67 20.43 -11.58
CA ARG A 27 4.36 21.49 -10.84
C ARG A 27 5.85 21.58 -11.21
N ALA A 28 6.53 20.44 -11.39
CA ALA A 28 7.92 20.43 -11.81
C ALA A 28 8.10 20.99 -13.23
N ARG A 29 7.21 20.62 -14.16
CA ARG A 29 7.20 21.18 -15.54
C ARG A 29 6.96 22.69 -15.52
N ALA A 30 5.93 23.17 -14.83
CA ALA A 30 5.65 24.61 -14.74
C ALA A 30 6.84 25.40 -14.18
N ARG A 31 7.47 24.92 -13.11
CA ARG A 31 8.68 25.54 -12.56
C ARG A 31 9.85 25.58 -13.57
N TYR A 32 10.01 24.50 -14.34
CA TYR A 32 11.04 24.44 -15.35
C TYR A 32 10.78 25.42 -16.50
N GLU A 33 9.52 25.48 -16.99
CA GLU A 33 9.09 26.44 -18.03
C GLU A 33 9.27 27.89 -17.57
N ASP A 34 8.86 28.23 -16.35
CA ASP A 34 9.06 29.55 -15.76
C ASP A 34 10.53 29.89 -15.63
N ALA A 35 11.36 28.93 -15.17
CA ALA A 35 12.80 29.13 -15.07
C ALA A 35 13.46 29.32 -16.45
N GLN A 36 12.99 28.61 -17.48
CA GLN A 36 13.45 28.81 -18.86
C GLN A 36 13.08 30.20 -19.40
N ILE A 37 11.83 30.63 -19.21
CA ILE A 37 11.37 31.96 -19.64
C ILE A 37 12.22 33.06 -18.96
N GLN A 38 12.42 32.96 -17.65
CA GLN A 38 13.25 33.93 -16.91
C GLN A 38 14.72 33.89 -17.37
N HIS A 39 15.26 32.70 -17.64
CA HIS A 39 16.62 32.56 -18.15
C HIS A 39 16.76 33.20 -19.52
N GLN A 40 15.85 32.92 -20.45
CA GLN A 40 15.85 33.55 -21.79
C GLN A 40 15.73 35.08 -21.72
N ALA A 41 14.86 35.59 -20.85
CA ALA A 41 14.72 37.04 -20.64
C ALA A 41 16.00 37.66 -20.12
N ARG A 42 16.71 37.05 -19.15
CA ARG A 42 18.01 37.51 -18.67
C ARG A 42 19.07 37.53 -19.78
N VAL A 43 19.19 36.42 -20.53
CA VAL A 43 20.14 36.33 -21.65
C VAL A 43 19.85 37.42 -22.68
N GLN A 44 18.60 37.67 -23.02
CA GLN A 44 18.18 38.69 -23.98
C GLN A 44 18.50 40.12 -23.46
N THR A 45 18.26 40.38 -22.20
CA THR A 45 18.59 41.67 -21.57
C THR A 45 20.11 41.94 -21.66
N ILE A 46 20.95 40.96 -21.34
CA ILE A 46 22.41 41.09 -21.42
C ILE A 46 22.85 41.31 -22.89
N ARG A 47 22.25 40.61 -23.86
CA ARG A 47 22.53 40.82 -25.30
C ARG A 47 22.19 42.24 -25.75
N VAL A 48 21.04 42.77 -25.40
CA VAL A 48 20.65 44.14 -25.73
C VAL A 48 21.65 45.17 -25.14
N GLN A 49 22.04 44.98 -23.88
CA GLN A 49 23.03 45.84 -23.23
C GLN A 49 24.40 45.75 -23.91
N ARG A 50 24.84 44.57 -24.31
CA ARG A 50 26.07 44.33 -25.06
C ARG A 50 26.08 45.07 -26.39
N ASP A 51 24.97 44.97 -27.15
CA ASP A 51 24.87 45.58 -28.48
C ASP A 51 24.83 47.12 -28.40
N ARG A 52 24.16 47.66 -27.36
CA ARG A 52 24.24 49.11 -27.03
C ARG A 52 25.68 49.56 -26.68
N ALA A 53 26.40 48.76 -25.88
CA ALA A 53 27.78 49.05 -25.53
C ALA A 53 28.69 49.09 -26.78
N ARG A 54 28.46 48.20 -27.77
CA ARG A 54 29.14 48.14 -29.04
C ARG A 54 28.85 49.40 -29.87
N GLN A 55 27.62 49.83 -29.99
CA GLN A 55 27.22 51.03 -30.72
C GLN A 55 27.81 52.29 -30.12
N ASN A 56 27.91 52.36 -28.78
CA ASN A 56 28.50 53.50 -28.05
C ASN A 56 30.02 53.43 -27.90
N ARG A 57 30.72 52.55 -28.67
CA ARG A 57 32.19 52.36 -28.66
C ARG A 57 32.81 52.07 -27.28
N ARG A 58 31.99 51.49 -26.33
CA ARG A 58 32.45 51.11 -24.98
C ARG A 58 33.03 49.71 -24.97
N TRP A 59 34.23 49.52 -25.53
CA TRP A 59 34.86 48.21 -25.76
C TRP A 59 35.02 47.33 -24.52
N TRP A 60 35.41 47.90 -23.40
CA TRP A 60 35.55 47.15 -22.14
C TRP A 60 34.20 46.65 -21.61
N THR A 61 33.15 47.46 -21.69
CA THR A 61 31.79 47.07 -21.31
C THR A 61 31.27 45.98 -22.25
N TRP A 62 31.54 46.10 -23.54
CA TRP A 62 31.16 45.11 -24.54
C TRP A 62 31.84 43.75 -24.27
N LEU A 63 33.16 43.69 -24.00
CA LEU A 63 33.90 42.47 -23.65
C LEU A 63 33.32 41.81 -22.39
N ARG A 64 33.08 42.59 -21.33
CA ARG A 64 32.50 42.08 -20.08
C ARG A 64 31.13 41.48 -20.29
N LEU A 65 30.24 42.12 -21.07
CA LEU A 65 28.90 41.64 -21.37
C LEU A 65 28.91 40.40 -22.29
N THR A 66 29.88 40.29 -23.18
CA THR A 66 30.06 39.09 -24.00
C THR A 66 30.39 37.87 -23.13
N PHE A 67 31.28 38.04 -22.16
CA PHE A 67 31.59 37.01 -21.19
C PHE A 67 30.35 36.69 -20.30
N ALA A 68 29.58 37.70 -19.89
CA ALA A 68 28.35 37.52 -19.12
C ALA A 68 27.28 36.73 -19.88
N VAL A 69 27.11 36.95 -21.19
CA VAL A 69 26.21 36.12 -22.03
C VAL A 69 26.68 34.68 -22.03
N TRP A 70 27.93 34.41 -22.21
CA TRP A 70 28.49 33.07 -22.24
C TRP A 70 28.32 32.32 -20.90
N THR A 71 28.58 33.00 -19.78
CA THR A 71 28.40 32.43 -18.45
C THR A 71 26.91 32.16 -18.14
N GLU A 72 26.01 33.09 -18.50
CA GLU A 72 24.57 32.91 -18.28
C GLU A 72 24.00 31.77 -19.15
N GLN A 73 24.45 31.62 -20.40
CA GLN A 73 24.02 30.48 -21.23
C GLN A 73 24.43 29.14 -20.63
N ARG A 74 25.57 29.04 -19.93
CA ARG A 74 25.98 27.83 -19.23
C ARG A 74 25.14 27.52 -17.97
N ARG A 75 24.40 28.52 -17.44
CA ARG A 75 23.51 28.39 -16.29
C ARG A 75 22.09 28.01 -16.68
N ALA A 76 21.88 27.47 -17.89
CA ALA A 76 20.56 27.04 -18.34
C ALA A 76 19.88 26.09 -17.30
N PRO A 77 18.62 26.34 -17.01
CA PRO A 77 17.89 25.47 -16.04
C PRO A 77 17.87 24.02 -16.53
N ARG A 78 18.07 23.10 -15.60
CA ARG A 78 17.96 21.66 -15.87
C ARG A 78 16.61 21.15 -15.41
N GLN A 79 15.99 20.33 -16.23
CA GLN A 79 14.74 19.67 -15.86
C GLN A 79 15.02 18.71 -14.70
N GLN A 80 14.40 18.96 -13.55
CA GLN A 80 14.41 18.01 -12.45
C GLN A 80 13.42 16.89 -12.76
N LEU A 81 13.92 15.67 -12.92
CA LEU A 81 13.08 14.48 -13.03
C LEU A 81 12.36 14.24 -11.68
N PRO A 82 11.12 13.72 -11.71
CA PRO A 82 10.43 13.34 -10.48
C PRO A 82 11.28 12.36 -9.67
N SER A 83 11.23 12.47 -8.34
CA SER A 83 12.01 11.58 -7.48
C SER A 83 11.56 10.12 -7.63
N ALA A 84 12.51 9.17 -7.55
CA ALA A 84 12.24 7.74 -7.59
C ALA A 84 11.26 7.26 -6.49
N GLY A 85 11.12 8.02 -5.39
CA GLY A 85 10.25 7.66 -4.27
C GLY A 85 8.75 7.56 -4.59
N ASP A 86 8.26 8.32 -5.57
CA ASP A 86 6.85 8.24 -5.99
C ASP A 86 6.57 6.94 -6.76
N THR A 87 7.53 6.44 -7.52
CA THR A 87 7.45 5.17 -8.27
C THR A 87 7.46 3.97 -7.31
N ASP A 88 8.33 3.98 -6.31
CA ASP A 88 8.43 2.92 -5.30
C ASP A 88 7.13 2.76 -4.50
N THR A 89 6.44 3.87 -4.23
CA THR A 89 5.16 3.83 -3.50
C THR A 89 4.07 3.19 -4.34
N GLU A 90 3.93 3.57 -5.61
CA GLU A 90 2.98 2.95 -6.53
C GLU A 90 3.26 1.45 -6.73
N GLU A 91 4.53 1.06 -6.88
CA GLU A 91 4.92 -0.34 -7.01
C GLU A 91 4.56 -1.16 -5.77
N LYS A 92 4.78 -0.63 -4.57
CA LYS A 92 4.39 -1.29 -3.32
C LYS A 92 2.87 -1.47 -3.22
N ILE A 93 2.08 -0.46 -3.58
CA ILE A 93 0.62 -0.55 -3.60
C ILE A 93 0.16 -1.60 -4.61
N ARG A 94 0.69 -1.58 -5.83
CA ARG A 94 0.36 -2.58 -6.88
C ARG A 94 0.72 -4.00 -6.44
N ALA A 95 1.88 -4.17 -5.80
CA ALA A 95 2.29 -5.46 -5.26
C ALA A 95 1.37 -5.96 -4.13
N GLY A 96 0.85 -5.05 -3.30
CA GLY A 96 -0.20 -5.35 -2.32
C GLY A 96 -1.48 -5.84 -2.98
N ILE A 97 -2.02 -5.06 -3.93
CA ILE A 97 -3.23 -5.42 -4.71
C ILE A 97 -3.07 -6.78 -5.39
N ALA A 98 -1.92 -7.04 -6.02
CA ALA A 98 -1.64 -8.31 -6.67
C ALA A 98 -1.63 -9.47 -5.67
N GLY A 99 -1.10 -9.25 -4.45
CA GLY A 99 -1.11 -10.23 -3.38
C GLY A 99 -2.52 -10.58 -2.91
N GLU A 100 -3.37 -9.57 -2.67
CA GLU A 100 -4.77 -9.77 -2.30
C GLU A 100 -5.55 -10.50 -3.39
N GLN A 101 -5.35 -10.11 -4.67
CA GLN A 101 -6.01 -10.76 -5.79
C GLN A 101 -5.56 -12.21 -5.95
N LEU A 102 -4.29 -12.53 -5.71
CA LEU A 102 -3.77 -13.89 -5.73
C LEU A 102 -4.48 -14.76 -4.69
N VAL A 103 -4.57 -14.29 -3.43
CA VAL A 103 -5.25 -15.00 -2.33
C VAL A 103 -6.72 -15.23 -2.68
N ALA A 104 -7.43 -14.21 -3.15
CA ALA A 104 -8.83 -14.32 -3.54
C ALA A 104 -9.05 -15.34 -4.67
N THR A 105 -8.17 -15.34 -5.69
CA THR A 105 -8.25 -16.26 -6.83
C THR A 105 -7.99 -17.70 -6.42
N GLU A 106 -6.98 -17.95 -5.59
CA GLU A 106 -6.63 -19.31 -5.13
C GLU A 106 -7.70 -19.87 -4.19
N LEU A 107 -8.23 -19.06 -3.27
CA LEU A 107 -9.38 -19.47 -2.45
C LEU A 107 -10.60 -19.80 -3.32
N GLY A 108 -10.86 -18.99 -4.36
CA GLY A 108 -11.97 -19.20 -5.28
C GLY A 108 -11.88 -20.49 -6.08
N ARG A 109 -10.66 -20.96 -6.37
CA ARG A 109 -10.44 -22.24 -7.06
C ARG A 109 -10.58 -23.45 -6.13
N ALA A 110 -10.26 -23.28 -4.85
CA ALA A 110 -10.20 -24.37 -3.90
C ALA A 110 -11.51 -24.61 -3.13
N LEU A 111 -12.35 -23.57 -3.00
CA LEU A 111 -13.55 -23.61 -2.17
C LEU A 111 -14.83 -23.60 -3.00
N GLY A 112 -15.84 -24.38 -2.56
CA GLY A 112 -17.15 -24.50 -3.21
C GLY A 112 -18.08 -23.30 -2.98
N ASP A 113 -19.30 -23.40 -3.50
CA ASP A 113 -20.28 -22.29 -3.48
C ASP A 113 -20.89 -22.03 -2.10
N ASP A 114 -20.65 -22.89 -1.14
CA ASP A 114 -20.98 -22.73 0.26
C ASP A 114 -20.07 -21.76 1.04
N TRP A 115 -19.07 -21.21 0.39
CA TRP A 115 -18.15 -20.19 0.88
C TRP A 115 -18.41 -18.83 0.28
N THR A 116 -18.29 -17.78 1.11
CA THR A 116 -18.33 -16.37 0.69
C THR A 116 -17.04 -15.68 1.11
N LEU A 117 -16.38 -15.00 0.16
CA LEU A 117 -15.27 -14.11 0.41
C LEU A 117 -15.76 -12.66 0.34
N LEU A 118 -15.74 -11.95 1.47
CA LEU A 118 -16.02 -10.52 1.53
C LEU A 118 -14.67 -9.79 1.55
N ARG A 119 -14.45 -8.88 0.58
CA ARG A 119 -13.19 -8.16 0.41
C ARG A 119 -13.31 -6.72 0.88
N GLY A 120 -12.28 -6.25 1.61
CA GLY A 120 -12.22 -4.88 2.09
C GLY A 120 -13.25 -4.58 3.18
N TYR A 121 -13.43 -5.47 4.15
CA TYR A 121 -14.30 -5.21 5.27
C TYR A 121 -13.72 -4.15 6.21
N ARG A 122 -14.53 -3.19 6.61
CA ARG A 122 -14.13 -2.09 7.50
C ARG A 122 -15.04 -2.00 8.71
N ASN A 123 -14.42 -1.73 9.86
CA ASN A 123 -15.11 -1.35 11.09
C ASN A 123 -14.38 -0.15 11.77
N ARG A 124 -14.77 0.19 13.02
CA ARG A 124 -14.18 1.33 13.75
C ARG A 124 -12.69 1.17 14.08
N ARG A 125 -12.17 -0.05 14.11
CA ARG A 125 -10.78 -0.37 14.46
C ARG A 125 -9.85 -0.41 13.26
N GLY A 126 -10.38 -0.72 12.07
CA GLY A 126 -9.58 -0.79 10.87
C GLY A 126 -10.28 -1.53 9.74
N GLU A 127 -9.49 -1.95 8.80
CA GLU A 127 -9.90 -2.73 7.63
C GLU A 127 -9.30 -4.13 7.72
N ILE A 128 -10.00 -5.11 7.17
CA ILE A 128 -9.54 -6.48 6.97
C ILE A 128 -9.61 -6.76 5.47
N ASP A 129 -8.51 -7.19 4.87
CA ASP A 129 -8.41 -7.40 3.43
C ASP A 129 -9.45 -8.41 2.95
N HIS A 130 -9.56 -9.54 3.64
CA HIS A 130 -10.55 -10.58 3.32
C HIS A 130 -11.21 -11.17 4.57
N LEU A 131 -12.53 -11.35 4.52
CA LEU A 131 -13.28 -12.20 5.43
C LEU A 131 -13.79 -13.41 4.66
N LEU A 132 -13.31 -14.59 5.01
CA LEU A 132 -13.75 -15.86 4.43
C LEU A 132 -14.77 -16.51 5.36
N LEU A 133 -16.03 -16.58 4.93
CA LEU A 133 -17.16 -17.14 5.67
C LEU A 133 -17.65 -18.40 4.99
N GLY A 134 -17.73 -19.49 5.74
CA GLY A 134 -18.20 -20.77 5.22
C GLY A 134 -18.63 -21.76 6.30
N PRO A 135 -18.89 -23.03 5.93
CA PRO A 135 -19.34 -24.07 6.85
C PRO A 135 -18.41 -24.29 8.04
N LYS A 136 -17.10 -24.09 7.84
CA LYS A 136 -16.06 -24.28 8.84
C LYS A 136 -15.70 -23.04 9.63
N GLY A 137 -16.51 -21.95 9.55
CA GLY A 137 -16.33 -20.76 10.37
C GLY A 137 -16.09 -19.47 9.59
N LEU A 138 -15.54 -18.49 10.32
CA LEU A 138 -15.18 -17.17 9.81
C LEU A 138 -13.68 -16.91 10.01
N PHE A 139 -13.00 -16.55 8.94
CA PHE A 139 -11.56 -16.30 8.91
C PHE A 139 -11.31 -14.86 8.46
N ALA A 140 -10.62 -14.10 9.30
CA ALA A 140 -10.09 -12.79 8.96
C ALA A 140 -8.67 -12.95 8.40
N ILE A 141 -8.46 -12.54 7.17
CA ILE A 141 -7.22 -12.72 6.44
C ILE A 141 -6.64 -11.36 6.12
N GLU A 142 -5.42 -11.12 6.59
CA GLU A 142 -4.60 -9.96 6.27
C GLU A 142 -3.51 -10.39 5.28
N VAL A 143 -3.31 -9.64 4.22
CA VAL A 143 -2.32 -9.95 3.16
C VAL A 143 -1.16 -8.97 3.23
N LYS A 144 0.05 -9.47 3.32
CA LYS A 144 1.28 -8.64 3.37
C LYS A 144 2.27 -9.08 2.31
N ASN A 145 2.67 -8.15 1.44
CA ASN A 145 3.73 -8.39 0.45
C ASN A 145 5.09 -7.95 1.02
N ILE A 146 5.76 -8.86 1.75
CA ILE A 146 7.02 -8.59 2.45
C ILE A 146 8.13 -9.44 1.86
N ASN A 147 9.14 -8.81 1.24
CA ASN A 147 10.33 -9.48 0.72
C ASN A 147 11.40 -9.63 1.83
N ALA A 148 11.16 -10.53 2.78
CA ALA A 148 12.06 -10.77 3.91
C ALA A 148 11.73 -12.09 4.63
N THR A 149 12.60 -12.51 5.52
CA THR A 149 12.29 -13.50 6.57
C THR A 149 11.66 -12.77 7.74
N VAL A 150 10.43 -13.13 8.11
CA VAL A 150 9.68 -12.48 9.18
C VAL A 150 9.73 -13.32 10.44
N SER A 151 10.31 -12.76 11.50
CA SER A 151 10.34 -13.33 12.85
C SER A 151 9.28 -12.65 13.72
N ILE A 152 8.63 -13.43 14.60
CA ILE A 152 7.47 -12.99 15.38
C ILE A 152 7.68 -13.36 16.85
N ASP A 153 7.46 -12.38 17.75
CA ASP A 153 7.44 -12.59 19.19
C ASP A 153 6.25 -11.84 19.81
N GLY A 154 5.20 -12.60 20.15
CA GLY A 154 3.88 -12.03 20.45
C GLY A 154 3.34 -11.26 19.25
N ASP A 155 3.14 -9.95 19.45
CA ASP A 155 2.73 -9.02 18.39
C ASP A 155 3.91 -8.23 17.78
N ARG A 156 5.15 -8.49 18.18
CA ARG A 156 6.32 -7.85 17.58
C ARG A 156 6.77 -8.59 16.33
N TRP A 157 6.85 -7.87 15.22
CA TRP A 157 7.22 -8.43 13.92
C TRP A 157 8.50 -7.77 13.41
N ARG A 158 9.50 -8.58 13.09
CA ARG A 158 10.77 -8.14 12.52
C ARG A 158 10.98 -8.78 11.16
N ALA A 159 11.36 -7.98 10.18
CA ALA A 159 11.70 -8.41 8.83
C ALA A 159 13.21 -8.30 8.63
N ASP A 160 13.83 -9.42 8.33
CA ASP A 160 15.25 -9.56 8.02
C ASP A 160 15.41 -9.88 6.52
N LYS A 161 15.99 -8.96 5.77
CA LYS A 161 16.21 -9.11 4.32
C LYS A 161 17.64 -9.55 4.06
N TYR A 162 17.78 -10.60 3.27
CA TYR A 162 19.08 -11.16 2.89
C TYR A 162 19.33 -10.94 1.40
N ASP A 163 20.60 -10.75 1.03
CA ASP A 163 21.05 -10.75 -0.36
C ASP A 163 21.06 -12.19 -0.95
N ASN A 164 21.48 -12.31 -2.20
CA ASN A 164 21.57 -13.63 -2.86
C ASN A 164 22.69 -14.53 -2.30
N TYR A 165 23.59 -13.97 -1.48
CA TYR A 165 24.69 -14.67 -0.83
C TYR A 165 24.39 -15.05 0.62
N GLY A 166 23.20 -14.65 1.14
CA GLY A 166 22.78 -14.93 2.51
C GLY A 166 23.25 -13.90 3.54
N ASN A 167 23.81 -12.76 3.12
CA ASN A 167 24.19 -11.68 4.04
C ASN A 167 22.95 -10.86 4.40
N LEU A 168 22.84 -10.49 5.68
CA LEU A 168 21.80 -9.60 6.15
C LEU A 168 22.05 -8.18 5.61
N VAL A 169 21.15 -7.67 4.76
CA VAL A 169 21.27 -6.34 4.14
C VAL A 169 20.31 -5.29 4.75
N GLU A 170 19.23 -5.76 5.36
CA GLU A 170 18.26 -4.86 5.99
C GLU A 170 17.57 -5.59 7.14
N GLN A 171 17.43 -4.91 8.26
CA GLN A 171 16.61 -5.35 9.38
C GLN A 171 15.67 -4.22 9.78
N ARG A 172 14.39 -4.52 9.88
CA ARG A 172 13.40 -3.51 10.26
C ARG A 172 12.23 -4.12 11.01
N GLU A 173 11.58 -3.31 11.82
CA GLU A 173 10.29 -3.63 12.39
C GLU A 173 9.19 -3.56 11.31
N VAL A 174 8.20 -4.45 11.40
CA VAL A 174 7.05 -4.47 10.50
C VAL A 174 5.88 -3.84 11.23
N ALA A 175 5.66 -2.56 10.97
CA ALA A 175 4.57 -1.80 11.58
C ALA A 175 3.94 -0.82 10.56
N ASP A 176 2.69 -0.43 10.83
CA ASP A 176 2.01 0.62 10.09
C ASP A 176 2.48 2.02 10.55
N ARG A 177 1.89 3.08 9.98
CA ARG A 177 2.20 4.47 10.36
C ARG A 177 1.85 4.83 11.82
N LYS A 178 1.05 4.00 12.49
CA LYS A 178 0.66 4.14 13.90
C LYS A 178 1.51 3.26 14.82
N GLY A 179 2.51 2.56 14.27
CA GLY A 179 3.38 1.65 15.01
C GLY A 179 2.76 0.28 15.29
N ARG A 180 1.62 -0.08 14.69
CA ARG A 180 0.96 -1.36 14.91
C ARG A 180 1.49 -2.42 13.95
N SER A 181 1.81 -3.58 14.47
CA SER A 181 2.17 -4.76 13.67
C SER A 181 0.97 -5.31 12.88
N PRO A 182 1.19 -6.20 11.90
CA PRO A 182 0.10 -6.88 11.20
C PRO A 182 -0.83 -7.68 12.12
N SER A 183 -0.30 -8.31 13.17
CA SER A 183 -1.12 -9.05 14.14
C SER A 183 -1.96 -8.10 15.00
N GLU A 184 -1.43 -6.99 15.49
CA GLU A 184 -2.21 -5.98 16.23
C GLU A 184 -3.34 -5.40 15.39
N GLN A 185 -3.05 -5.03 14.13
CA GLN A 185 -4.08 -4.53 13.19
C GLN A 185 -5.22 -5.53 13.03
N LEU A 186 -4.87 -6.79 12.76
CA LEU A 186 -5.84 -7.84 12.54
C LEU A 186 -6.59 -8.20 13.83
N ASN A 187 -5.90 -8.28 14.96
CA ASN A 187 -6.51 -8.58 16.27
C ASN A 187 -7.53 -7.52 16.69
N GLU A 188 -7.21 -6.23 16.50
CA GLU A 188 -8.13 -5.14 16.80
C GLU A 188 -9.38 -5.20 15.91
N SER A 189 -9.21 -5.35 14.60
CA SER A 189 -10.34 -5.33 13.66
C SER A 189 -11.18 -6.61 13.74
N ALA A 190 -10.56 -7.79 13.84
CA ALA A 190 -11.26 -9.06 13.94
C ALA A 190 -11.92 -9.24 15.32
N GLY A 191 -11.26 -8.79 16.40
CA GLY A 191 -11.85 -8.81 17.73
C GLY A 191 -13.07 -7.89 17.87
N GLU A 192 -13.07 -6.75 17.20
CA GLU A 192 -14.23 -5.87 17.10
C GLU A 192 -15.38 -6.53 16.36
N LEU A 193 -15.08 -7.16 15.20
CA LEU A 193 -16.08 -7.91 14.44
C LEU A 193 -16.69 -9.07 15.27
N GLU A 194 -15.85 -9.84 15.93
CA GLU A 194 -16.28 -10.97 16.78
C GLU A 194 -17.23 -10.49 17.88
N ARG A 195 -16.87 -9.42 18.59
CA ARG A 195 -17.74 -8.82 19.61
C ARG A 195 -19.05 -8.32 19.02
N PHE A 196 -19.01 -7.60 17.88
CA PHE A 196 -20.20 -7.10 17.18
C PHE A 196 -21.17 -8.23 16.82
N LEU A 197 -20.65 -9.37 16.34
CA LEU A 197 -21.44 -10.55 16.01
C LEU A 197 -22.05 -11.20 17.27
N HIS A 198 -21.26 -11.35 18.33
CA HIS A 198 -21.72 -11.93 19.60
C HIS A 198 -22.84 -11.10 20.24
N GLU A 199 -22.72 -9.78 20.28
CA GLU A 199 -23.76 -8.86 20.80
C GLU A 199 -25.09 -9.00 20.04
N ARG A 200 -25.06 -9.56 18.82
CA ARG A 200 -26.23 -9.82 17.96
C ARG A 200 -26.63 -11.29 17.90
N GLY A 201 -26.17 -12.08 18.87
CA GLY A 201 -26.53 -13.47 19.02
C GLY A 201 -25.81 -14.43 18.07
N GLN A 202 -24.85 -13.98 17.31
CA GLN A 202 -24.03 -14.84 16.45
C GLN A 202 -22.75 -15.28 17.19
N ARG A 203 -22.78 -16.53 17.70
CA ARG A 203 -21.62 -17.12 18.40
C ARG A 203 -20.59 -17.66 17.39
N VAL A 204 -19.90 -16.76 16.72
CA VAL A 204 -18.87 -17.09 15.73
C VAL A 204 -17.52 -16.59 16.24
N THR A 205 -16.55 -17.48 16.34
CA THR A 205 -15.16 -17.09 16.61
C THR A 205 -14.48 -16.72 15.29
N VAL A 206 -13.83 -15.57 15.25
CA VAL A 206 -13.10 -15.09 14.06
C VAL A 206 -11.66 -15.59 14.14
N GLN A 207 -11.30 -16.57 13.31
CA GLN A 207 -9.92 -17.02 13.17
C GLN A 207 -9.11 -15.97 12.42
N ARG A 208 -7.89 -15.71 12.87
CA ARG A 208 -7.04 -14.61 12.38
C ARG A 208 -5.80 -15.16 11.72
N VAL A 209 -5.57 -14.79 10.47
CA VAL A 209 -4.41 -15.27 9.69
C VAL A 209 -3.80 -14.16 8.87
N VAL A 210 -2.47 -14.04 8.92
CA VAL A 210 -1.67 -13.17 8.05
C VAL A 210 -1.00 -14.02 6.98
N VAL A 211 -1.17 -13.64 5.71
CA VAL A 211 -0.57 -14.32 4.56
C VAL A 211 0.51 -13.45 3.94
N LEU A 212 1.74 -13.95 3.91
CA LEU A 212 2.87 -13.29 3.26
C LEU A 212 2.95 -13.73 1.80
N THR A 213 2.64 -12.85 0.86
CA THR A 213 2.47 -13.21 -0.57
C THR A 213 3.69 -12.99 -1.44
N HIS A 214 4.75 -12.31 -0.94
CA HIS A 214 5.95 -12.16 -1.75
C HIS A 214 6.69 -13.50 -1.91
N ARG A 215 7.10 -13.84 -3.13
CA ARG A 215 7.75 -15.14 -3.46
C ARG A 215 8.99 -15.48 -2.62
N ARG A 216 9.67 -14.47 -2.09
CA ARG A 216 10.86 -14.62 -1.23
C ARG A 216 10.50 -14.48 0.26
N SER A 217 9.24 -14.37 0.61
CA SER A 217 8.81 -14.35 2.01
C SER A 217 9.18 -15.68 2.66
N ARG A 218 9.61 -15.60 3.90
CA ARG A 218 9.83 -16.74 4.78
C ARG A 218 9.27 -16.42 6.16
N VAL A 219 8.70 -17.42 6.81
CA VAL A 219 8.36 -17.31 8.23
C VAL A 219 9.54 -17.88 9.01
N GLY A 220 10.20 -17.02 9.77
CA GLY A 220 11.29 -17.33 10.66
C GLY A 220 10.80 -17.82 12.03
N PRO A 221 11.62 -17.66 13.09
CA PRO A 221 11.24 -18.02 14.45
C PRO A 221 9.93 -17.35 14.90
N ARG A 222 9.08 -18.15 15.56
CA ARG A 222 7.79 -17.69 16.12
C ARG A 222 7.77 -18.04 17.61
N ARG A 223 7.54 -17.02 18.43
CA ARG A 223 7.31 -17.15 19.89
C ARG A 223 5.96 -16.55 20.20
N HIS A 224 5.09 -17.33 20.83
CA HIS A 224 3.76 -16.90 21.30
C HIS A 224 2.96 -16.03 20.28
N PRO A 225 2.86 -16.44 18.98
CA PRO A 225 2.16 -15.64 17.98
C PRO A 225 0.68 -15.51 18.34
N THR A 226 0.12 -14.31 18.21
CA THR A 226 -1.29 -14.01 18.52
C THR A 226 -2.22 -14.27 17.34
N VAL A 227 -1.66 -14.51 16.14
CA VAL A 227 -2.38 -14.84 14.91
C VAL A 227 -1.66 -15.97 14.19
N HIS A 228 -2.37 -16.66 13.32
CA HIS A 228 -1.75 -17.60 12.37
C HIS A 228 -0.97 -16.85 11.30
N VAL A 229 0.20 -17.39 10.89
CA VAL A 229 1.03 -16.77 9.86
C VAL A 229 1.53 -17.81 8.88
N GLY A 230 1.26 -17.61 7.59
CA GLY A 230 1.69 -18.48 6.50
C GLY A 230 2.23 -17.70 5.30
N THR A 231 2.82 -18.43 4.33
CA THR A 231 3.38 -17.85 3.10
C THR A 231 2.58 -18.23 1.86
N SER A 232 1.43 -18.87 2.02
CA SER A 232 0.61 -19.32 0.90
C SER A 232 -0.87 -19.44 1.30
N THR A 233 -1.74 -19.41 0.32
CA THR A 233 -3.16 -19.68 0.47
C THR A 233 -3.43 -21.12 0.94
N SER A 234 -2.56 -22.06 0.59
CA SER A 234 -2.66 -23.44 1.09
C SER A 234 -2.60 -23.53 2.61
N TYR A 235 -1.88 -22.62 3.27
CA TYR A 235 -1.89 -22.54 4.73
C TYR A 235 -3.26 -22.09 5.27
N VAL A 236 -3.94 -21.15 4.60
CA VAL A 236 -5.32 -20.77 4.96
C VAL A 236 -6.26 -21.97 4.81
N LEU A 237 -6.13 -22.72 3.70
CA LEU A 237 -6.93 -23.90 3.44
C LEU A 237 -6.71 -25.01 4.49
N SER A 238 -5.49 -25.18 4.99
CA SER A 238 -5.24 -26.11 6.10
C SER A 238 -5.95 -25.68 7.39
N LEU A 239 -5.95 -24.38 7.71
CA LEU A 239 -6.70 -23.85 8.86
C LEU A 239 -8.21 -24.03 8.70
N VAL A 240 -8.73 -23.88 7.48
CA VAL A 240 -10.14 -24.15 7.15
C VAL A 240 -10.45 -25.63 7.37
N HIS A 241 -9.59 -26.52 6.90
CA HIS A 241 -9.76 -27.97 7.07
C HIS A 241 -9.75 -28.39 8.55
N ASP A 242 -8.83 -27.83 9.33
CA ASP A 242 -8.61 -28.19 10.73
C ASP A 242 -9.62 -27.50 11.68
N SER A 243 -10.42 -26.56 11.16
CA SER A 243 -11.39 -25.82 11.97
C SER A 243 -12.49 -26.74 12.51
N ARG A 244 -12.74 -26.61 13.81
CA ARG A 244 -13.82 -27.34 14.53
C ARG A 244 -15.13 -26.57 14.56
N GLN A 245 -15.17 -25.34 14.03
CA GLN A 245 -16.43 -24.61 13.94
C GLN A 245 -17.32 -25.22 12.86
N GLU A 246 -18.62 -25.23 13.13
CA GLU A 246 -19.64 -25.63 12.16
C GLU A 246 -20.73 -24.57 12.12
N LEU A 247 -20.88 -23.91 10.97
CA LEU A 247 -21.89 -22.90 10.75
C LEU A 247 -22.96 -23.41 9.77
N SER A 248 -24.20 -23.51 10.22
CA SER A 248 -25.32 -23.79 9.34
C SER A 248 -25.48 -22.68 8.28
N GLU A 249 -26.19 -22.97 7.21
CA GLU A 249 -26.47 -21.99 6.14
C GLU A 249 -27.15 -20.73 6.69
N ARG A 250 -28.10 -20.90 7.60
CA ARG A 250 -28.81 -19.81 8.28
C ARG A 250 -27.83 -18.93 9.07
N HIS A 251 -26.93 -19.53 9.86
CA HIS A 251 -25.92 -18.77 10.63
C HIS A 251 -24.99 -18.00 9.71
N ARG A 252 -24.58 -18.60 8.57
CA ARG A 252 -23.72 -17.91 7.57
C ARG A 252 -24.47 -16.74 6.94
N ALA A 253 -25.72 -16.91 6.53
CA ALA A 253 -26.52 -15.84 5.93
C ALA A 253 -26.76 -14.68 6.92
N ASP A 254 -27.03 -14.98 8.18
CA ASP A 254 -27.21 -13.97 9.23
C ASP A 254 -25.90 -13.24 9.54
N ALA A 255 -24.79 -13.96 9.64
CA ALA A 255 -23.46 -13.36 9.86
C ALA A 255 -23.05 -12.45 8.67
N GLU A 256 -23.22 -12.90 7.42
CA GLU A 256 -22.95 -12.11 6.24
C GLU A 256 -23.75 -10.80 6.22
N ARG A 257 -25.06 -10.87 6.49
CA ARG A 257 -25.94 -9.70 6.55
C ARG A 257 -25.46 -8.69 7.60
N LEU A 258 -25.06 -9.16 8.78
CA LEU A 258 -24.55 -8.34 9.87
C LEU A 258 -23.20 -7.69 9.49
N ILE A 259 -22.27 -8.46 8.92
CA ILE A 259 -20.96 -7.97 8.47
C ILE A 259 -21.14 -6.84 7.45
N ARG A 260 -21.99 -7.04 6.45
CA ARG A 260 -22.28 -6.01 5.43
C ARG A 260 -22.88 -4.76 6.04
N ARG A 261 -23.86 -4.91 6.96
CA ARG A 261 -24.48 -3.78 7.65
C ARG A 261 -23.46 -2.98 8.48
N ASP A 262 -22.55 -3.65 9.17
CA ASP A 262 -21.52 -3.01 9.98
C ASP A 262 -20.54 -2.26 9.08
N HIS A 263 -20.08 -2.89 7.99
CA HIS A 263 -19.24 -2.25 6.98
C HIS A 263 -19.89 -0.99 6.42
N ASP A 264 -21.15 -1.07 5.95
CA ASP A 264 -21.90 0.05 5.37
C ASP A 264 -22.06 1.23 6.34
N TYR A 265 -22.20 0.93 7.63
CA TYR A 265 -22.28 1.97 8.66
C TYR A 265 -20.97 2.76 8.77
N TYR A 266 -19.82 2.09 8.80
CA TYR A 266 -18.53 2.75 8.94
C TYR A 266 -18.03 3.38 7.64
N GLU A 267 -18.37 2.81 6.49
CA GLU A 267 -18.00 3.38 5.19
C GLU A 267 -18.75 4.70 4.93
N ARG A 268 -20.03 4.80 5.30
CA ARG A 268 -20.79 6.06 5.20
C ARG A 268 -20.26 7.18 6.09
N ARG A 269 -19.67 6.86 7.24
CA ARG A 269 -19.11 7.86 8.18
C ARG A 269 -17.73 8.37 7.77
N ARG A 270 -17.09 7.73 6.82
CA ARG A 270 -15.80 8.15 6.27
C ARG A 270 -15.94 9.22 5.16
N ARG A 271 -17.04 9.15 4.41
CA ARG A 271 -17.38 10.14 3.37
C ARG A 271 -17.91 11.42 3.99
#